data_5b86f1b0796c9fd6c8f28341b75c364d
#
_entry.id   5b86f1b0796c9fd6c8f28341b75c364d
#
_cell.length_a   1.000
_cell.length_b   1.000
_cell.length_c   1.000
_cell.angle_alpha   90.00
_cell.angle_beta   90.00
_cell.angle_gamma   90.00
#
_symmetry.space_group_name_H-M   'P 1'
#
loop_
_entity.id
_entity.type
_entity.pdbx_description
1 polymer ?
#
loop_
_entity_poly.entity_id
_entity_poly.type
_entity_poly.pdbx_seq_one_letter_code
_entity_poly.pdbx_strand_id
1 'polypeptide(L)'
;MSFRTIEWRDNKVVMLDQTKLPGEEVYNEYSDFKSVAEAIRGMVIRGAPAIGVAAAMGIALGAREIIADTHESFFQQLSNICDVMAATRPTAVNLFWAIERMKRVAEANRERDLNGIREILRLEAIAVEVEDLRICRAIGANGAAVIREGSTVLTHCNAGGLATAGYGTALGVIRAAHEQGKNIRVVADETRPWLQGARLTVWELMKDNIPVTLITDSMAGYFMKKGEISCCVVGADRIAANGDTANKIGTYSVAVLAKENKIPFYVAAPLSTFDLSLESGDAIPIEERHSREVTHLAGFSVAPIGVKVCNPAFDVTPARYITGIITEKGVLSGDFRRRIREMVGK
;
A
#
# COMPACT_ATOMS: atom_id res chain seq x y z
N MET A 1 -8.50 -6.14 14.48
CA MET A 1 -7.19 -6.50 13.93
C MET A 1 -6.25 -6.86 15.07
N SER A 2 -5.55 -7.96 14.96
CA SER A 2 -4.76 -8.58 16.05
C SER A 2 -3.26 -8.21 16.06
N PHE A 3 -2.82 -7.34 15.14
CA PHE A 3 -1.44 -6.88 15.00
C PHE A 3 -1.38 -5.40 14.64
N ARG A 4 -0.22 -4.76 14.81
CA ARG A 4 0.07 -3.41 14.32
C ARG A 4 1.18 -3.47 13.28
N THR A 5 1.09 -2.66 12.25
CA THR A 5 2.10 -2.60 11.19
C THR A 5 3.22 -1.66 11.57
N ILE A 6 2.86 -0.48 12.06
CA ILE A 6 3.75 0.59 12.45
C ILE A 6 3.09 1.41 13.57
N GLU A 7 3.89 1.92 14.50
CA GLU A 7 3.43 2.88 15.50
C GLU A 7 4.59 3.76 15.99
N TRP A 8 4.23 4.96 16.45
CA TRP A 8 5.14 5.80 17.24
C TRP A 8 4.99 5.46 18.71
N ARG A 9 6.04 4.95 19.35
CA ARG A 9 6.06 4.56 20.76
C ARG A 9 7.36 4.98 21.44
N ASP A 10 7.29 5.69 22.59
CA ASP A 10 8.43 6.07 23.41
C ASP A 10 9.56 6.74 22.61
N ASN A 11 9.20 7.66 21.71
CA ASN A 11 10.11 8.36 20.81
C ASN A 11 10.89 7.45 19.84
N LYS A 12 10.35 6.29 19.51
CA LYS A 12 10.83 5.36 18.51
C LYS A 12 9.72 5.05 17.51
N VAL A 13 10.10 4.59 16.36
CA VAL A 13 9.19 3.98 15.40
C VAL A 13 9.29 2.47 15.55
N VAL A 14 8.18 1.82 15.81
CA VAL A 14 8.08 0.36 15.93
C VAL A 14 7.42 -0.19 14.70
N MET A 15 8.03 -1.16 14.03
CA MET A 15 7.51 -1.78 12.80
C MET A 15 7.52 -3.30 12.91
N LEU A 16 6.44 -3.93 12.44
CA LEU A 16 6.42 -5.36 12.19
C LEU A 16 7.27 -5.70 10.98
N ASP A 17 8.27 -6.55 11.17
CA ASP A 17 9.18 -6.97 10.10
C ASP A 17 8.49 -7.94 9.13
N GLN A 18 8.01 -7.41 8.01
CA GLN A 18 7.30 -8.20 6.99
C GLN A 18 8.22 -9.16 6.22
N THR A 19 9.54 -9.01 6.34
CA THR A 19 10.49 -9.94 5.72
C THR A 19 10.54 -11.27 6.44
N LYS A 20 10.17 -11.28 7.72
CA LYS A 20 10.14 -12.46 8.59
C LYS A 20 8.82 -13.25 8.50
N LEU A 21 7.74 -12.58 8.07
CA LEU A 21 6.45 -13.24 7.92
C LEU A 21 6.46 -14.25 6.77
N PRO A 22 5.69 -15.36 6.86
CA PRO A 22 4.78 -15.72 7.96
C PRO A 22 5.47 -16.48 9.11
N GLY A 23 6.78 -16.76 9.02
CA GLY A 23 7.48 -17.65 9.96
C GLY A 23 7.64 -17.07 11.36
N GLU A 24 7.93 -15.78 11.45
CA GLU A 24 8.18 -15.09 12.72
C GLU A 24 7.46 -13.73 12.75
N GLU A 25 6.84 -13.40 13.87
CA GLU A 25 6.24 -12.09 14.13
C GLU A 25 7.21 -11.26 14.98
N VAL A 26 8.03 -10.45 14.31
CA VAL A 26 9.10 -9.67 14.94
C VAL A 26 8.80 -8.19 14.80
N TYR A 27 8.85 -7.46 15.91
CA TYR A 27 8.72 -6.00 15.95
C TYR A 27 10.09 -5.37 16.17
N ASN A 28 10.56 -4.60 15.19
CA ASN A 28 11.81 -3.85 15.26
C ASN A 28 11.54 -2.42 15.75
N GLU A 29 12.43 -1.90 16.61
CA GLU A 29 12.38 -0.53 17.11
C GLU A 29 13.47 0.31 16.43
N TYR A 30 13.09 1.48 15.91
CA TYR A 30 13.97 2.41 15.21
C TYR A 30 14.00 3.74 15.96
N SER A 31 15.19 4.22 16.31
CA SER A 31 15.42 5.47 17.05
C SER A 31 15.92 6.61 16.20
N ASP A 32 16.34 6.36 14.95
CA ASP A 32 16.90 7.32 14.01
C ASP A 32 16.30 7.17 12.61
N PHE A 33 16.35 8.25 11.80
CA PHE A 33 15.73 8.26 10.47
C PHE A 33 16.45 7.39 9.44
N LYS A 34 17.75 7.15 9.60
CA LYS A 34 18.54 6.34 8.65
C LYS A 34 18.12 4.88 8.72
N SER A 35 17.95 4.38 9.95
CA SER A 35 17.45 3.01 10.15
C SER A 35 16.00 2.83 9.68
N VAL A 36 15.16 3.86 9.79
CA VAL A 36 13.82 3.86 9.16
C VAL A 36 13.93 3.82 7.62
N ALA A 37 14.83 4.60 7.04
CA ALA A 37 15.06 4.58 5.60
C ALA A 37 15.53 3.20 5.11
N GLU A 38 16.45 2.55 5.84
CA GLU A 38 16.88 1.17 5.54
C GLU A 38 15.73 0.15 5.68
N ALA A 39 14.86 0.32 6.67
CA ALA A 39 13.67 -0.53 6.82
C ALA A 39 12.73 -0.44 5.61
N ILE A 40 12.55 0.75 5.03
CA ILE A 40 11.78 0.94 3.79
C ILE A 40 12.49 0.29 2.59
N ARG A 41 13.81 0.52 2.42
CA ARG A 41 14.60 -0.10 1.33
C ARG A 41 14.62 -1.62 1.41
N GLY A 42 14.80 -2.16 2.61
CA GLY A 42 14.86 -3.60 2.90
C GLY A 42 13.51 -4.29 2.93
N MET A 43 12.41 -3.55 2.69
CA MET A 43 11.02 -4.06 2.72
C MET A 43 10.61 -4.66 4.07
N VAL A 44 11.22 -4.22 5.17
CA VAL A 44 10.71 -4.47 6.53
C VAL A 44 9.29 -3.90 6.62
N ILE A 45 9.09 -2.73 6.03
CA ILE A 45 7.77 -2.14 5.77
C ILE A 45 7.60 -1.87 4.27
N ARG A 46 6.42 -2.16 3.72
CA ARG A 46 6.06 -2.01 2.29
C ARG A 46 4.57 -1.72 2.13
N GLY A 47 4.15 -1.35 0.90
CA GLY A 47 2.79 -0.91 0.58
C GLY A 47 2.70 0.62 0.58
N ALA A 48 1.97 1.17 -0.38
CA ALA A 48 2.00 2.60 -0.65
C ALA A 48 1.66 3.47 0.58
N PRO A 49 0.54 3.26 1.32
CA PRO A 49 0.25 4.06 2.51
C PRO A 49 1.23 3.83 3.67
N ALA A 50 1.61 2.57 3.95
CA ALA A 50 2.52 2.26 5.05
C ALA A 50 3.90 2.91 4.88
N ILE A 51 4.41 2.98 3.65
CA ILE A 51 5.67 3.68 3.33
C ILE A 51 5.52 5.18 3.61
N GLY A 52 4.37 5.79 3.30
CA GLY A 52 4.09 7.19 3.60
C GLY A 52 4.12 7.47 5.12
N VAL A 53 3.45 6.63 5.91
CA VAL A 53 3.46 6.73 7.38
C VAL A 53 4.89 6.57 7.93
N ALA A 54 5.63 5.56 7.46
CA ALA A 54 7.01 5.33 7.86
C ALA A 54 7.93 6.51 7.52
N ALA A 55 7.73 7.13 6.35
CA ALA A 55 8.49 8.31 5.94
C ALA A 55 8.20 9.52 6.85
N ALA A 56 6.93 9.79 7.15
CA ALA A 56 6.56 10.86 8.06
C ALA A 56 7.19 10.67 9.46
N MET A 57 7.13 9.44 9.99
CA MET A 57 7.75 9.10 11.27
C MET A 57 9.28 9.19 11.21
N GLY A 58 9.91 8.74 10.11
CA GLY A 58 11.36 8.86 9.92
C GLY A 58 11.81 10.32 9.87
N ILE A 59 11.07 11.20 9.19
CA ILE A 59 11.35 12.65 9.14
C ILE A 59 11.22 13.26 10.55
N ALA A 60 10.20 12.87 11.31
CA ALA A 60 10.01 13.35 12.68
C ALA A 60 11.14 12.90 13.62
N LEU A 61 11.63 11.64 13.49
CA LEU A 61 12.81 11.17 14.21
C LEU A 61 14.05 12.00 13.84
N GLY A 62 14.30 12.18 12.54
CA GLY A 62 15.43 12.96 12.06
C GLY A 62 15.39 14.42 12.52
N ALA A 63 14.22 15.06 12.51
CA ALA A 63 14.05 16.42 13.00
C ALA A 63 14.45 16.60 14.47
N ARG A 64 14.26 15.58 15.30
CA ARG A 64 14.70 15.58 16.70
C ARG A 64 16.22 15.53 16.87
N GLU A 65 16.92 14.90 15.92
CA GLU A 65 18.37 14.75 15.95
C GLU A 65 19.12 15.96 15.39
N ILE A 66 18.44 16.88 14.69
CA ILE A 66 19.05 18.07 14.12
C ILE A 66 19.68 18.92 15.22
N ILE A 67 20.96 19.25 15.08
CA ILE A 67 21.67 20.21 15.90
C ILE A 67 21.81 21.48 15.07
N ALA A 68 21.10 22.55 15.48
CA ALA A 68 21.09 23.84 14.78
C ALA A 68 20.84 24.98 15.76
N ASP A 69 21.55 26.08 15.55
CA ASP A 69 21.38 27.33 16.30
C ASP A 69 20.48 28.33 15.56
N THR A 70 20.22 28.10 14.25
CA THR A 70 19.42 28.95 13.40
C THR A 70 18.35 28.15 12.67
N HIS A 71 17.24 28.82 12.31
CA HIS A 71 16.20 28.22 11.48
C HIS A 71 16.74 27.78 10.11
N GLU A 72 17.60 28.59 9.49
CA GLU A 72 18.18 28.26 8.19
C GLU A 72 18.95 26.93 8.24
N SER A 73 19.83 26.76 9.23
CA SER A 73 20.57 25.50 9.44
C SER A 73 19.65 24.33 9.73
N PHE A 74 18.57 24.53 10.52
CA PHE A 74 17.56 23.52 10.81
C PHE A 74 16.86 23.05 9.53
N PHE A 75 16.32 23.99 8.73
CA PHE A 75 15.60 23.65 7.51
C PHE A 75 16.47 23.03 6.44
N GLN A 76 17.76 23.42 6.35
CA GLN A 76 18.72 22.77 5.46
C GLN A 76 18.94 21.30 5.86
N GLN A 77 19.12 21.00 7.14
CA GLN A 77 19.29 19.63 7.63
C GLN A 77 18.00 18.84 7.47
N LEU A 78 16.82 19.43 7.70
CA LEU A 78 15.51 18.79 7.48
C LEU A 78 15.32 18.43 6.00
N SER A 79 15.75 19.32 5.08
CA SER A 79 15.72 19.01 3.65
C SER A 79 16.57 17.78 3.31
N ASN A 80 17.79 17.68 3.85
CA ASN A 80 18.67 16.53 3.64
C ASN A 80 18.04 15.22 4.16
N ILE A 81 17.33 15.26 5.30
CA ILE A 81 16.59 14.11 5.82
C ILE A 81 15.48 13.70 4.85
N CYS A 82 14.72 14.67 4.35
CA CYS A 82 13.69 14.43 3.35
C CYS A 82 14.25 13.80 2.06
N ASP A 83 15.42 14.25 1.60
CA ASP A 83 16.07 13.71 0.40
C ASP A 83 16.53 12.25 0.62
N VAL A 84 17.04 11.92 1.81
CA VAL A 84 17.36 10.53 2.17
C VAL A 84 16.12 9.64 2.15
N MET A 85 15.01 10.13 2.69
CA MET A 85 13.73 9.39 2.65
C MET A 85 13.21 9.22 1.21
N ALA A 86 13.25 10.28 0.39
CA ALA A 86 12.83 10.26 -1.03
C ALA A 86 13.61 9.21 -1.84
N ALA A 87 14.90 9.06 -1.57
CA ALA A 87 15.77 8.09 -2.25
C ALA A 87 15.50 6.61 -1.87
N THR A 88 14.63 6.33 -0.90
CA THR A 88 14.32 4.93 -0.49
C THR A 88 13.52 4.18 -1.52
N ARG A 89 12.46 4.79 -2.08
CA ARG A 89 11.56 4.21 -3.08
C ARG A 89 11.08 5.29 -4.07
N PRO A 90 11.88 5.64 -5.08
CA PRO A 90 11.64 6.81 -5.95
C PRO A 90 10.34 6.75 -6.77
N THR A 91 9.70 5.60 -6.90
CA THR A 91 8.44 5.42 -7.64
C THR A 91 7.19 5.45 -6.76
N ALA A 92 7.34 5.48 -5.42
CA ALA A 92 6.23 5.38 -4.48
C ALA A 92 5.53 6.72 -4.23
N VAL A 93 4.35 6.95 -4.80
CA VAL A 93 3.58 8.22 -4.70
C VAL A 93 3.35 8.65 -3.27
N ASN A 94 2.91 7.75 -2.41
CA ASN A 94 2.60 8.05 -1.02
C ASN A 94 3.84 8.46 -0.18
N LEU A 95 5.04 8.01 -0.58
CA LEU A 95 6.29 8.48 0.02
C LEU A 95 6.48 9.98 -0.19
N PHE A 96 6.35 10.43 -1.44
CA PHE A 96 6.49 11.85 -1.78
C PHE A 96 5.38 12.69 -1.19
N TRP A 97 4.14 12.20 -1.20
CA TRP A 97 3.02 12.86 -0.54
C TRP A 97 3.30 13.12 0.95
N ALA A 98 3.82 12.13 1.67
CA ALA A 98 4.16 12.28 3.08
C ALA A 98 5.32 13.26 3.30
N ILE A 99 6.37 13.19 2.49
CA ILE A 99 7.52 14.11 2.54
C ILE A 99 7.03 15.56 2.34
N GLU A 100 6.23 15.82 1.30
CA GLU A 100 5.72 17.16 1.01
C GLU A 100 4.76 17.65 2.10
N ARG A 101 4.00 16.77 2.72
CA ARG A 101 3.15 17.09 3.87
C ARG A 101 4.02 17.54 5.06
N MET A 102 5.05 16.82 5.41
CA MET A 102 5.96 17.14 6.50
C MET A 102 6.72 18.46 6.24
N LYS A 103 7.23 18.69 5.03
CA LYS A 103 7.86 19.95 4.62
C LYS A 103 6.91 21.12 4.78
N ARG A 104 5.68 21.01 4.29
CA ARG A 104 4.63 22.03 4.39
C ARG A 104 4.30 22.39 5.83
N VAL A 105 4.20 21.37 6.70
CA VAL A 105 3.92 21.58 8.12
C VAL A 105 5.08 22.29 8.81
N ALA A 106 6.32 21.91 8.52
CA ALA A 106 7.50 22.59 9.04
C ALA A 106 7.53 24.08 8.61
N GLU A 107 7.34 24.33 7.31
CA GLU A 107 7.35 25.70 6.77
C GLU A 107 6.23 26.58 7.33
N ALA A 108 5.03 26.05 7.46
CA ALA A 108 3.88 26.78 8.05
C ALA A 108 4.09 27.15 9.54
N ASN A 109 5.07 26.53 10.21
CA ASN A 109 5.41 26.78 11.61
C ASN A 109 6.81 27.37 11.78
N ARG A 110 7.38 27.97 10.72
CA ARG A 110 8.75 28.48 10.68
C ARG A 110 9.06 29.52 11.75
N GLU A 111 8.06 30.30 12.17
CA GLU A 111 8.20 31.37 13.19
C GLU A 111 8.26 30.83 14.63
N ARG A 112 8.04 29.53 14.83
CA ARG A 112 8.16 28.94 16.16
C ARG A 112 9.64 28.67 16.50
N ASP A 113 9.94 28.47 17.77
CA ASP A 113 11.25 27.98 18.17
C ASP A 113 11.49 26.56 17.62
N LEU A 114 12.78 26.16 17.53
CA LEU A 114 13.15 24.89 16.93
C LEU A 114 12.55 23.68 17.65
N ASN A 115 12.33 23.77 18.97
CA ASN A 115 11.70 22.70 19.75
C ASN A 115 10.20 22.59 19.41
N GLY A 116 9.53 23.72 19.24
CA GLY A 116 8.15 23.77 18.79
C GLY A 116 7.98 23.15 17.39
N ILE A 117 8.91 23.40 16.45
CA ILE A 117 8.88 22.79 15.11
C ILE A 117 9.06 21.26 15.21
N ARG A 118 10.02 20.76 16.01
CA ARG A 118 10.24 19.33 16.23
C ARG A 118 9.00 18.64 16.78
N GLU A 119 8.36 19.25 17.78
CA GLU A 119 7.16 18.68 18.39
C GLU A 119 5.97 18.66 17.42
N ILE A 120 5.79 19.71 16.62
CA ILE A 120 4.73 19.72 15.59
C ILE A 120 4.98 18.63 14.54
N LEU A 121 6.22 18.43 14.08
CA LEU A 121 6.55 17.36 13.15
C LEU A 121 6.28 15.98 13.75
N ARG A 122 6.56 15.79 15.04
CA ARG A 122 6.23 14.53 15.74
C ARG A 122 4.72 14.31 15.79
N LEU A 123 3.95 15.32 16.15
CA LEU A 123 2.49 15.23 16.21
C LEU A 123 1.89 14.99 14.82
N GLU A 124 2.43 15.64 13.79
CA GLU A 124 2.00 15.44 12.41
C GLU A 124 2.26 14.02 11.92
N ALA A 125 3.41 13.43 12.24
CA ALA A 125 3.70 12.03 11.88
C ALA A 125 2.71 11.05 12.52
N ILE A 126 2.32 11.28 13.77
CA ILE A 126 1.28 10.51 14.46
C ILE A 126 -0.09 10.76 13.81
N ALA A 127 -0.38 12.00 13.43
CA ALA A 127 -1.64 12.34 12.74
C ALA A 127 -1.76 11.62 11.38
N VAL A 128 -0.65 11.46 10.63
CA VAL A 128 -0.61 10.69 9.38
C VAL A 128 -1.00 9.23 9.62
N GLU A 129 -0.50 8.59 10.68
CA GLU A 129 -0.87 7.22 11.07
C GLU A 129 -2.38 7.11 11.37
N VAL A 130 -2.88 7.99 12.24
CA VAL A 130 -4.30 7.99 12.64
C VAL A 130 -5.23 8.26 11.45
N GLU A 131 -4.84 9.18 10.58
CA GLU A 131 -5.59 9.52 9.37
C GLU A 131 -5.65 8.34 8.39
N ASP A 132 -4.52 7.65 8.16
CA ASP A 132 -4.47 6.47 7.31
C ASP A 132 -5.41 5.37 7.81
N LEU A 133 -5.40 5.09 9.12
CA LEU A 133 -6.33 4.13 9.71
C LEU A 133 -7.79 4.53 9.50
N ARG A 134 -8.14 5.81 9.68
CA ARG A 134 -9.49 6.34 9.45
C ARG A 134 -9.90 6.21 7.99
N ILE A 135 -8.99 6.52 7.06
CA ILE A 135 -9.18 6.38 5.61
C ILE A 135 -9.44 4.91 5.25
N CYS A 136 -8.61 4.00 5.73
CA CYS A 136 -8.76 2.56 5.46
C CYS A 136 -10.11 2.01 5.97
N ARG A 137 -10.58 2.44 7.14
CA ARG A 137 -11.91 2.06 7.63
C ARG A 137 -13.04 2.63 6.77
N ALA A 138 -12.92 3.86 6.28
CA ALA A 138 -13.91 4.46 5.38
C ALA A 138 -13.94 3.73 4.03
N ILE A 139 -12.77 3.39 3.45
CA ILE A 139 -12.67 2.54 2.24
C ILE A 139 -13.35 1.19 2.49
N GLY A 140 -13.07 0.56 3.63
CA GLY A 140 -13.69 -0.70 4.02
C GLY A 140 -15.21 -0.62 4.05
N ALA A 141 -15.76 0.38 4.73
CA ALA A 141 -17.21 0.59 4.84
C ALA A 141 -17.87 0.83 3.48
N ASN A 142 -17.28 1.71 2.64
CA ASN A 142 -17.78 2.00 1.29
C ASN A 142 -17.70 0.76 0.38
N GLY A 143 -16.61 0.01 0.46
CA GLY A 143 -16.39 -1.18 -0.35
C GLY A 143 -17.24 -2.37 0.10
N ALA A 144 -17.50 -2.53 1.39
CA ALA A 144 -18.38 -3.58 1.87
C ALA A 144 -19.78 -3.51 1.26
N ALA A 145 -20.25 -2.31 0.89
CA ALA A 145 -21.56 -2.13 0.24
C ALA A 145 -21.68 -2.84 -1.12
N VAL A 146 -20.57 -3.02 -1.85
CA VAL A 146 -20.57 -3.72 -3.15
C VAL A 146 -20.32 -5.23 -3.03
N ILE A 147 -19.97 -5.73 -1.86
CA ILE A 147 -19.80 -7.17 -1.59
C ILE A 147 -21.13 -7.76 -1.13
N ARG A 148 -21.59 -8.77 -1.84
CA ARG A 148 -22.84 -9.48 -1.51
C ARG A 148 -22.59 -10.50 -0.39
N GLU A 149 -23.66 -10.85 0.32
CA GLU A 149 -23.62 -11.97 1.28
C GLU A 149 -23.23 -13.27 0.59
N GLY A 150 -22.45 -14.11 1.25
CA GLY A 150 -21.97 -15.39 0.74
C GLY A 150 -20.92 -15.30 -0.38
N SER A 151 -20.46 -14.09 -0.71
CA SER A 151 -19.47 -13.90 -1.78
C SER A 151 -18.15 -14.61 -1.53
N THR A 152 -17.56 -15.17 -2.60
CA THR A 152 -16.15 -15.53 -2.64
C THR A 152 -15.39 -14.40 -3.34
N VAL A 153 -14.50 -13.74 -2.60
CA VAL A 153 -13.72 -12.58 -3.06
C VAL A 153 -12.32 -13.03 -3.43
N LEU A 154 -11.91 -12.83 -4.69
CA LEU A 154 -10.51 -13.03 -5.08
C LEU A 154 -9.72 -11.74 -4.83
N THR A 155 -8.52 -11.89 -4.27
CA THR A 155 -7.57 -10.79 -4.09
C THR A 155 -6.18 -11.17 -4.55
N HIS A 156 -5.41 -10.15 -4.96
CA HIS A 156 -4.04 -10.30 -5.48
C HIS A 156 -3.11 -9.36 -4.74
N CYS A 157 -1.88 -9.79 -4.46
CA CYS A 157 -0.90 -9.09 -3.65
C CYS A 157 -1.33 -8.95 -2.17
N ASN A 158 -0.86 -7.90 -1.52
CA ASN A 158 -1.25 -7.54 -0.17
C ASN A 158 -1.56 -6.05 -0.09
N ALA A 159 -2.83 -5.72 -0.04
CA ALA A 159 -3.37 -4.39 0.25
C ALA A 159 -4.15 -4.41 1.56
N GLY A 160 -3.55 -5.00 2.57
CA GLY A 160 -4.07 -5.19 3.91
C GLY A 160 -3.50 -4.24 4.94
N GLY A 161 -3.67 -4.57 6.22
CA GLY A 161 -3.12 -3.83 7.34
C GLY A 161 -1.60 -3.69 7.26
N LEU A 162 -0.90 -4.72 6.75
CA LEU A 162 0.55 -4.68 6.52
C LEU A 162 0.99 -3.70 5.44
N ALA A 163 0.08 -3.26 4.56
CA ALA A 163 0.36 -2.28 3.51
C ALA A 163 -0.04 -0.84 3.88
N THR A 164 -0.60 -0.63 5.07
CA THR A 164 -1.14 0.63 5.60
C THR A 164 -0.70 0.79 7.06
N ALA A 165 -1.14 1.82 7.76
CA ALA A 165 -0.94 1.89 9.21
C ALA A 165 -1.76 0.82 9.97
N GLY A 166 -2.80 0.28 9.31
CA GLY A 166 -3.67 -0.77 9.83
C GLY A 166 -4.96 -0.89 9.03
N TYR A 167 -5.72 -1.96 9.18
CA TYR A 167 -6.99 -2.29 8.54
C TYR A 167 -6.88 -2.64 7.04
N GLY A 168 -6.09 -1.90 6.25
CA GLY A 168 -5.91 -2.15 4.82
C GLY A 168 -6.96 -1.49 3.93
N THR A 169 -6.69 -1.48 2.63
CA THR A 169 -7.62 -0.99 1.59
C THR A 169 -8.44 -2.16 1.03
N ALA A 170 -7.91 -3.00 0.16
CA ALA A 170 -8.64 -4.16 -0.36
C ALA A 170 -9.01 -5.17 0.74
N LEU A 171 -8.08 -5.51 1.63
CA LEU A 171 -8.41 -6.34 2.77
C LEU A 171 -9.27 -5.60 3.80
N GLY A 172 -9.24 -4.27 3.82
CA GLY A 172 -10.19 -3.44 4.59
C GLY A 172 -11.63 -3.62 4.13
N VAL A 173 -11.86 -3.69 2.81
CA VAL A 173 -13.18 -4.02 2.24
C VAL A 173 -13.64 -5.43 2.67
N ILE A 174 -12.72 -6.39 2.59
CA ILE A 174 -12.97 -7.78 3.02
C ILE A 174 -13.28 -7.84 4.53
N ARG A 175 -12.49 -7.16 5.37
CA ARG A 175 -12.71 -7.06 6.82
C ARG A 175 -14.07 -6.46 7.13
N ALA A 176 -14.41 -5.32 6.53
CA ALA A 176 -15.68 -4.66 6.75
C ALA A 176 -16.88 -5.54 6.33
N ALA A 177 -16.78 -6.27 5.22
CA ALA A 177 -17.81 -7.22 4.80
C ALA A 177 -17.94 -8.39 5.80
N HIS A 178 -16.82 -8.90 6.32
CA HIS A 178 -16.82 -9.94 7.35
C HIS A 178 -17.39 -9.44 8.68
N GLU A 179 -16.98 -8.27 9.15
CA GLU A 179 -17.49 -7.61 10.36
C GLU A 179 -19.01 -7.34 10.29
N GLN A 180 -19.56 -7.13 9.07
CA GLN A 180 -21.00 -7.02 8.82
C GLN A 180 -21.73 -8.38 8.76
N GLY A 181 -21.04 -9.48 8.99
CA GLY A 181 -21.64 -10.82 9.01
C GLY A 181 -22.00 -11.39 7.63
N LYS A 182 -21.39 -10.90 6.54
CA LYS A 182 -21.75 -11.31 5.17
C LYS A 182 -21.28 -12.71 4.75
N ASN A 183 -20.77 -13.52 5.67
CA ASN A 183 -20.37 -14.92 5.41
C ASN A 183 -19.48 -15.09 4.19
N ILE A 184 -18.55 -14.16 3.97
CA ILE A 184 -17.65 -14.17 2.82
C ILE A 184 -16.53 -15.20 2.96
N ARG A 185 -16.00 -15.63 1.83
CA ARG A 185 -14.76 -16.41 1.71
C ARG A 185 -13.78 -15.65 0.83
N VAL A 186 -12.50 -15.88 1.05
CA VAL A 186 -11.44 -15.22 0.26
C VAL A 186 -10.63 -16.27 -0.49
N VAL A 187 -10.30 -15.98 -1.74
CA VAL A 187 -9.30 -16.68 -2.53
C VAL A 187 -8.15 -15.69 -2.76
N ALA A 188 -6.97 -16.05 -2.30
CA ALA A 188 -5.79 -15.20 -2.41
C ALA A 188 -4.79 -15.82 -3.39
N ASP A 189 -4.41 -15.07 -4.43
CA ASP A 189 -3.28 -15.41 -5.29
C ASP A 189 -1.99 -15.37 -4.49
N GLU A 190 -1.07 -16.31 -4.71
CA GLU A 190 0.24 -16.31 -4.04
C GLU A 190 1.07 -15.06 -4.33
N THR A 191 0.89 -14.47 -5.50
CA THR A 191 1.52 -13.23 -5.99
C THR A 191 3.03 -13.36 -6.14
N ARG A 192 3.46 -14.08 -7.21
CA ARG A 192 4.85 -14.09 -7.63
C ARG A 192 5.32 -12.68 -8.02
N PRO A 193 6.65 -12.35 -7.92
CA PRO A 193 7.73 -13.22 -7.42
C PRO A 193 7.91 -13.23 -5.90
N TRP A 194 7.49 -12.16 -5.16
CA TRP A 194 7.81 -11.99 -3.73
C TRP A 194 6.81 -12.64 -2.78
N LEU A 195 5.73 -13.24 -3.31
CA LEU A 195 4.71 -14.02 -2.60
C LEU A 195 3.93 -13.22 -1.54
N GLN A 196 3.60 -11.95 -1.82
CA GLN A 196 2.85 -11.11 -0.89
C GLN A 196 1.49 -11.70 -0.54
N GLY A 197 0.82 -12.37 -1.49
CA GLY A 197 -0.44 -13.05 -1.22
C GLY A 197 -0.27 -14.22 -0.25
N ALA A 198 0.67 -15.11 -0.55
CA ALA A 198 0.93 -16.28 0.28
C ALA A 198 1.48 -15.91 1.67
N ARG A 199 2.46 -15.03 1.71
CA ARG A 199 3.20 -14.70 2.94
C ARG A 199 2.48 -13.72 3.85
N LEU A 200 1.77 -12.75 3.28
CA LEU A 200 1.22 -11.60 4.02
C LEU A 200 -0.31 -11.62 4.04
N THR A 201 -0.97 -11.74 2.89
CA THR A 201 -2.44 -11.68 2.81
C THR A 201 -3.10 -12.83 3.55
N VAL A 202 -2.62 -14.06 3.30
CA VAL A 202 -3.14 -15.23 4.00
C VAL A 202 -2.88 -15.14 5.50
N TRP A 203 -1.67 -14.70 5.91
CA TRP A 203 -1.32 -14.51 7.31
C TRP A 203 -2.26 -13.50 8.00
N GLU A 204 -2.51 -12.33 7.40
CA GLU A 204 -3.43 -11.33 7.97
C GLU A 204 -4.85 -11.87 8.13
N LEU A 205 -5.39 -12.50 7.07
CA LEU A 205 -6.77 -12.99 7.06
C LEU A 205 -6.97 -14.11 8.07
N MET A 206 -5.99 -15.03 8.20
CA MET A 206 -6.02 -16.09 9.22
C MET A 206 -5.96 -15.51 10.65
N LYS A 207 -5.14 -14.48 10.88
CA LYS A 207 -5.07 -13.76 12.17
C LYS A 207 -6.42 -13.12 12.55
N ASP A 208 -7.20 -12.69 11.59
CA ASP A 208 -8.52 -12.07 11.79
C ASP A 208 -9.68 -13.10 11.69
N ASN A 209 -9.36 -14.40 11.61
CA ASN A 209 -10.35 -15.50 11.47
C ASN A 209 -11.25 -15.35 10.23
N ILE A 210 -10.74 -14.76 9.14
CA ILE A 210 -11.46 -14.65 7.87
C ILE A 210 -11.12 -15.88 7.01
N PRO A 211 -12.11 -16.66 6.55
CA PRO A 211 -11.87 -17.85 5.75
C PRO A 211 -11.12 -17.51 4.45
N VAL A 212 -9.93 -18.08 4.26
CA VAL A 212 -9.09 -17.83 3.10
C VAL A 212 -8.55 -19.13 2.51
N THR A 213 -8.51 -19.19 1.18
CA THR A 213 -7.87 -20.25 0.39
C THR A 213 -6.74 -19.65 -0.43
N LEU A 214 -5.55 -20.19 -0.30
CA LEU A 214 -4.38 -19.81 -1.11
C LEU A 214 -4.40 -20.57 -2.44
N ILE A 215 -4.15 -19.85 -3.53
CA ILE A 215 -3.97 -20.43 -4.87
C ILE A 215 -2.69 -19.90 -5.51
N THR A 216 -2.15 -20.59 -6.53
CA THR A 216 -1.11 -20.02 -7.38
C THR A 216 -1.71 -19.01 -8.35
N ASP A 217 -0.91 -18.05 -8.83
CA ASP A 217 -1.40 -16.97 -9.72
C ASP A 217 -2.09 -17.50 -10.99
N SER A 218 -1.62 -18.64 -11.52
CA SER A 218 -2.20 -19.27 -12.71
C SER A 218 -3.57 -19.92 -12.48
N MET A 219 -4.00 -20.11 -11.23
CA MET A 219 -5.26 -20.78 -10.91
C MET A 219 -6.46 -19.83 -10.90
N ALA A 220 -6.26 -18.52 -10.84
CA ALA A 220 -7.35 -17.52 -10.76
C ALA A 220 -8.40 -17.75 -11.86
N GLY A 221 -7.96 -17.88 -13.13
CA GLY A 221 -8.86 -18.10 -14.26
C GLY A 221 -9.63 -19.42 -14.19
N TYR A 222 -9.05 -20.46 -13.62
CA TYR A 222 -9.74 -21.74 -13.43
C TYR A 222 -10.93 -21.61 -12.47
N PHE A 223 -10.75 -20.95 -11.32
CA PHE A 223 -11.82 -20.74 -10.34
C PHE A 223 -12.87 -19.75 -10.86
N MET A 224 -12.46 -18.71 -11.61
CA MET A 224 -13.39 -17.79 -12.28
C MET A 224 -14.29 -18.52 -13.29
N LYS A 225 -13.69 -19.36 -14.15
CA LYS A 225 -14.44 -20.16 -15.15
C LYS A 225 -15.41 -21.15 -14.52
N LYS A 226 -15.09 -21.67 -13.34
CA LYS A 226 -16.00 -22.53 -12.56
C LYS A 226 -17.15 -21.78 -11.90
N GLY A 227 -17.16 -20.44 -11.93
CA GLY A 227 -18.16 -19.64 -11.23
C GLY A 227 -18.00 -19.61 -9.71
N GLU A 228 -16.80 -19.96 -9.21
CA GLU A 228 -16.51 -19.98 -7.77
C GLU A 228 -16.11 -18.60 -7.22
N ILE A 229 -15.78 -17.63 -8.08
CA ILE A 229 -15.41 -16.26 -7.70
C ILE A 229 -16.58 -15.32 -7.97
N SER A 230 -17.00 -14.56 -6.94
CA SER A 230 -18.10 -13.60 -7.03
C SER A 230 -17.64 -12.21 -7.47
N CYS A 231 -16.46 -11.78 -7.02
CA CYS A 231 -15.83 -10.51 -7.39
C CYS A 231 -14.33 -10.54 -7.09
N CYS A 232 -13.59 -9.59 -7.69
CA CYS A 232 -12.20 -9.35 -7.36
C CYS A 232 -12.08 -8.00 -6.64
N VAL A 233 -11.25 -7.93 -5.59
CA VAL A 233 -10.90 -6.68 -4.89
C VAL A 233 -9.39 -6.64 -4.70
N VAL A 234 -8.74 -5.62 -5.28
CA VAL A 234 -7.29 -5.42 -5.22
C VAL A 234 -6.96 -4.01 -4.75
N GLY A 235 -5.72 -3.78 -4.34
CA GLY A 235 -5.20 -2.44 -4.06
C GLY A 235 -4.74 -1.70 -5.31
N ALA A 236 -4.07 -0.57 -5.09
CA ALA A 236 -3.34 0.16 -6.13
C ALA A 236 -2.07 0.79 -5.56
N ASP A 237 -1.02 0.83 -6.38
CA ASP A 237 0.20 1.58 -6.11
C ASP A 237 0.14 3.00 -6.70
N ARG A 238 -0.58 3.17 -7.82
CA ARG A 238 -0.84 4.48 -8.46
C ARG A 238 -2.07 4.40 -9.37
N ILE A 239 -2.86 5.47 -9.41
CA ILE A 239 -4.03 5.61 -10.28
C ILE A 239 -3.90 6.90 -11.09
N ALA A 240 -3.91 6.79 -12.42
CA ALA A 240 -3.84 7.92 -13.33
C ALA A 240 -5.18 8.66 -13.44
N ALA A 241 -5.17 9.86 -14.04
CA ALA A 241 -6.35 10.73 -14.18
C ALA A 241 -7.52 10.08 -14.96
N ASN A 242 -7.24 9.11 -15.84
CA ASN A 242 -8.25 8.36 -16.59
C ASN A 242 -8.76 7.11 -15.86
N GLY A 243 -8.23 6.79 -14.67
CA GLY A 243 -8.58 5.62 -13.88
C GLY A 243 -7.76 4.36 -14.18
N ASP A 244 -6.81 4.41 -15.11
CA ASP A 244 -5.85 3.33 -15.29
C ASP A 244 -5.07 3.14 -13.99
N THR A 245 -4.89 1.90 -13.58
CA THR A 245 -4.38 1.58 -12.26
C THR A 245 -3.15 0.70 -12.33
N ALA A 246 -2.03 1.19 -11.82
CA ALA A 246 -0.84 0.37 -11.56
C ALA A 246 -0.99 -0.35 -10.23
N ASN A 247 -0.74 -1.65 -10.23
CA ASN A 247 -0.68 -2.48 -9.03
C ASN A 247 0.32 -3.62 -9.26
N LYS A 248 0.54 -4.44 -8.24
CA LYS A 248 1.47 -5.57 -8.30
C LYS A 248 1.29 -6.40 -9.57
N ILE A 249 2.44 -6.75 -10.19
CA ILE A 249 2.48 -7.59 -11.40
C ILE A 249 1.53 -8.79 -11.26
N GLY A 250 0.75 -9.08 -12.31
CA GLY A 250 -0.32 -10.08 -12.32
C GLY A 250 -1.73 -9.51 -12.19
N THR A 251 -1.88 -8.29 -11.66
CA THR A 251 -3.19 -7.63 -11.49
C THR A 251 -3.93 -7.46 -12.81
N TYR A 252 -3.22 -7.06 -13.88
CA TYR A 252 -3.79 -6.95 -15.21
C TYR A 252 -4.34 -8.29 -15.71
N SER A 253 -3.62 -9.38 -15.52
CA SER A 253 -4.07 -10.72 -15.91
C SER A 253 -5.36 -11.11 -15.18
N VAL A 254 -5.44 -10.85 -13.87
CA VAL A 254 -6.65 -11.09 -13.07
C VAL A 254 -7.82 -10.24 -13.59
N ALA A 255 -7.60 -8.97 -13.91
CA ALA A 255 -8.64 -8.07 -14.42
C ALA A 255 -9.18 -8.50 -15.79
N VAL A 256 -8.30 -8.97 -16.70
CA VAL A 256 -8.69 -9.52 -17.99
C VAL A 256 -9.53 -10.78 -17.83
N LEU A 257 -9.09 -11.71 -16.98
CA LEU A 257 -9.81 -12.94 -16.69
C LEU A 257 -11.15 -12.67 -16.01
N ALA A 258 -11.22 -11.72 -15.09
CA ALA A 258 -12.47 -11.28 -14.48
C ALA A 258 -13.46 -10.74 -15.51
N LYS A 259 -12.99 -9.90 -16.45
CA LYS A 259 -13.81 -9.34 -17.53
C LYS A 259 -14.37 -10.43 -18.44
N GLU A 260 -13.53 -11.39 -18.86
CA GLU A 260 -13.91 -12.51 -19.70
C GLU A 260 -15.00 -13.38 -19.04
N ASN A 261 -14.89 -13.57 -17.71
CA ASN A 261 -15.85 -14.35 -16.93
C ASN A 261 -17.01 -13.51 -16.36
N LYS A 262 -17.13 -12.21 -16.75
CA LYS A 262 -18.19 -11.29 -16.30
C LYS A 262 -18.24 -11.08 -14.78
N ILE A 263 -17.07 -11.16 -14.14
CA ILE A 263 -16.89 -10.98 -12.69
C ILE A 263 -16.53 -9.52 -12.43
N PRO A 264 -17.20 -8.82 -11.49
CA PRO A 264 -16.84 -7.46 -11.10
C PRO A 264 -15.41 -7.39 -10.55
N PHE A 265 -14.64 -6.39 -11.02
CA PHE A 265 -13.28 -6.13 -10.59
C PHE A 265 -13.20 -4.73 -9.96
N TYR A 266 -12.85 -4.68 -8.68
CA TYR A 266 -12.76 -3.45 -7.89
C TYR A 266 -11.33 -3.16 -7.47
N VAL A 267 -10.98 -1.87 -7.50
CA VAL A 267 -9.74 -1.33 -6.96
C VAL A 267 -10.06 -0.56 -5.69
N ALA A 268 -9.36 -0.81 -4.59
CA ALA A 268 -9.57 -0.12 -3.31
C ALA A 268 -8.29 0.65 -2.93
N ALA A 269 -8.37 1.98 -2.94
CA ALA A 269 -7.22 2.85 -2.70
C ALA A 269 -7.65 4.21 -2.12
N PRO A 270 -6.80 4.85 -1.28
CA PRO A 270 -7.05 6.21 -0.80
C PRO A 270 -6.82 7.24 -1.90
N LEU A 271 -7.38 8.44 -1.72
CA LEU A 271 -7.21 9.54 -2.69
C LEU A 271 -5.74 9.96 -2.86
N SER A 272 -4.89 9.74 -1.86
CA SER A 272 -3.44 9.98 -1.96
C SER A 272 -2.70 9.08 -2.97
N THR A 273 -3.36 8.03 -3.48
CA THR A 273 -2.82 7.13 -4.52
C THR A 273 -3.09 7.64 -5.93
N PHE A 274 -3.98 8.64 -6.09
CA PHE A 274 -4.28 9.24 -7.39
C PHE A 274 -3.20 10.24 -7.80
N ASP A 275 -2.69 10.08 -9.02
CA ASP A 275 -1.72 10.99 -9.63
C ASP A 275 -2.35 11.67 -10.84
N LEU A 276 -2.92 12.86 -10.61
CA LEU A 276 -3.59 13.63 -11.65
C LEU A 276 -2.63 14.28 -12.65
N SER A 277 -1.32 14.26 -12.40
CA SER A 277 -0.32 14.72 -13.35
C SER A 277 -0.13 13.76 -14.52
N LEU A 278 -0.55 12.49 -14.34
CA LEU A 278 -0.50 11.44 -15.36
C LEU A 278 -1.87 11.28 -16.01
N GLU A 279 -1.99 11.63 -17.31
CA GLU A 279 -3.25 11.56 -18.06
C GLU A 279 -3.73 10.12 -18.30
N SER A 280 -2.80 9.15 -18.39
CA SER A 280 -3.09 7.73 -18.58
C SER A 280 -2.05 6.83 -17.93
N GLY A 281 -2.38 5.55 -17.81
CA GLY A 281 -1.50 4.52 -17.25
C GLY A 281 -0.20 4.30 -18.01
N ASP A 282 -0.15 4.65 -19.30
CA ASP A 282 1.06 4.51 -20.13
C ASP A 282 2.24 5.37 -19.63
N ALA A 283 1.92 6.45 -18.90
CA ALA A 283 2.93 7.34 -18.34
C ALA A 283 3.38 6.92 -16.92
N ILE A 284 2.81 5.88 -16.33
CA ILE A 284 3.19 5.42 -15.00
C ILE A 284 4.57 4.73 -15.05
N PRO A 285 5.56 5.21 -14.30
CA PRO A 285 6.87 4.56 -14.26
C PRO A 285 6.77 3.20 -13.55
N ILE A 286 7.28 2.14 -14.21
CA ILE A 286 7.31 0.79 -13.66
C ILE A 286 8.69 0.48 -13.10
N GLU A 287 8.74 0.14 -11.81
CA GLU A 287 9.97 -0.27 -11.12
C GLU A 287 10.42 -1.65 -11.63
N GLU A 288 11.68 -1.76 -12.09
CA GLU A 288 12.31 -3.04 -12.38
C GLU A 288 13.06 -3.51 -11.13
N ARG A 289 12.83 -4.74 -10.69
CA ARG A 289 13.36 -5.28 -9.45
C ARG A 289 14.45 -6.31 -9.68
N HIS A 290 15.16 -6.66 -8.59
CA HIS A 290 16.29 -7.57 -8.67
C HIS A 290 15.88 -8.95 -9.19
N SER A 291 16.64 -9.48 -10.16
CA SER A 291 16.39 -10.78 -10.83
C SER A 291 16.29 -11.96 -9.87
N ARG A 292 16.96 -11.86 -8.71
CA ARG A 292 16.94 -12.94 -7.70
C ARG A 292 15.54 -13.20 -7.15
N GLU A 293 14.63 -12.23 -7.15
CA GLU A 293 13.26 -12.45 -6.72
C GLU A 293 12.53 -13.45 -7.62
N VAL A 294 12.87 -13.49 -8.92
CA VAL A 294 12.29 -14.42 -9.89
C VAL A 294 13.01 -15.76 -9.85
N THR A 295 14.35 -15.74 -9.78
CA THR A 295 15.19 -16.95 -9.91
C THR A 295 15.30 -17.76 -8.62
N HIS A 296 14.89 -17.20 -7.47
CA HIS A 296 14.94 -17.89 -6.18
C HIS A 296 13.56 -17.90 -5.52
N LEU A 297 13.26 -18.96 -4.83
CA LEU A 297 12.05 -19.13 -4.03
C LEU A 297 12.44 -19.65 -2.66
N ALA A 298 12.09 -18.91 -1.59
CA ALA A 298 12.45 -19.28 -0.22
C ALA A 298 13.96 -19.57 -0.03
N GLY A 299 14.81 -18.85 -0.75
CA GLY A 299 16.27 -19.03 -0.69
C GLY A 299 16.84 -20.07 -1.67
N PHE A 300 16.02 -20.92 -2.26
CA PHE A 300 16.43 -21.94 -3.23
C PHE A 300 16.42 -21.40 -4.67
N SER A 301 17.44 -21.71 -5.45
CA SER A 301 17.46 -21.42 -6.88
C SER A 301 16.44 -22.31 -7.61
N VAL A 302 15.55 -21.68 -8.39
CA VAL A 302 14.51 -22.38 -9.18
C VAL A 302 14.70 -22.20 -10.69
N ALA A 303 15.78 -21.51 -11.09
CA ALA A 303 16.10 -21.26 -12.49
C ALA A 303 17.60 -21.53 -12.76
N PRO A 304 17.99 -21.88 -14.00
CA PRO A 304 19.40 -22.06 -14.38
C PRO A 304 20.23 -20.79 -14.14
N ILE A 305 21.49 -20.97 -13.73
CA ILE A 305 22.44 -19.87 -13.56
C ILE A 305 22.64 -19.16 -14.91
N GLY A 306 22.61 -17.83 -14.90
CA GLY A 306 22.84 -16.99 -16.09
C GLY A 306 21.61 -16.78 -16.97
N VAL A 307 20.43 -17.28 -16.59
CA VAL A 307 19.18 -16.98 -17.32
C VAL A 307 18.90 -15.47 -17.28
N LYS A 308 18.48 -14.90 -18.42
CA LYS A 308 18.00 -13.49 -18.47
C LYS A 308 16.65 -13.39 -17.79
N VAL A 309 16.45 -12.36 -17.00
CA VAL A 309 15.24 -12.11 -16.21
C VAL A 309 14.73 -10.71 -16.47
N CYS A 310 13.42 -10.57 -16.66
CA CYS A 310 12.69 -9.33 -16.52
C CYS A 310 11.83 -9.45 -15.26
N ASN A 311 11.84 -8.42 -14.41
CA ASN A 311 11.10 -8.42 -13.14
C ASN A 311 10.41 -7.08 -12.89
N PRO A 312 9.45 -6.66 -13.78
CA PRO A 312 8.65 -5.49 -13.50
C PRO A 312 7.82 -5.71 -12.23
N ALA A 313 7.87 -4.74 -11.32
CA ALA A 313 7.19 -4.87 -10.02
C ALA A 313 5.67 -4.75 -10.16
N PHE A 314 5.20 -4.00 -11.16
CA PHE A 314 3.81 -3.61 -11.37
C PHE A 314 3.40 -3.85 -12.82
N ASP A 315 2.10 -4.02 -13.03
CA ASP A 315 1.47 -3.86 -14.33
C ASP A 315 0.34 -2.82 -14.26
N VAL A 316 -0.08 -2.32 -15.42
CA VAL A 316 -1.14 -1.33 -15.52
C VAL A 316 -2.41 -1.99 -16.01
N THR A 317 -3.47 -1.90 -15.21
CA THR A 317 -4.81 -2.32 -15.57
C THR A 317 -5.57 -1.13 -16.18
N PRO A 318 -5.91 -1.17 -17.49
CA PRO A 318 -6.73 -0.13 -18.10
C PRO A 318 -8.11 -0.01 -17.44
N ALA A 319 -8.59 1.22 -17.30
CA ALA A 319 -9.85 1.56 -16.63
C ALA A 319 -11.08 0.77 -17.16
N ARG A 320 -11.05 0.38 -18.44
CA ARG A 320 -12.13 -0.44 -19.07
C ARG A 320 -12.32 -1.84 -18.45
N TYR A 321 -11.34 -2.33 -17.69
CA TYR A 321 -11.44 -3.61 -16.95
C TYR A 321 -11.91 -3.42 -15.51
N ILE A 322 -11.95 -2.17 -15.02
CA ILE A 322 -12.29 -1.84 -13.63
C ILE A 322 -13.79 -1.52 -13.54
N THR A 323 -14.50 -2.24 -12.70
CA THR A 323 -15.94 -2.03 -12.43
C THR A 323 -16.16 -0.82 -11.55
N GLY A 324 -15.27 -0.61 -10.56
CA GLY A 324 -15.33 0.53 -9.66
C GLY A 324 -14.04 0.72 -8.89
N ILE A 325 -13.77 1.98 -8.50
CA ILE A 325 -12.67 2.36 -7.61
C ILE A 325 -13.29 2.78 -6.28
N ILE A 326 -12.91 2.07 -5.22
CA ILE A 326 -13.42 2.26 -3.85
C ILE A 326 -12.44 3.18 -3.13
N THR A 327 -12.95 4.31 -2.64
CA THR A 327 -12.16 5.31 -1.91
C THR A 327 -12.81 5.63 -0.55
N GLU A 328 -12.14 6.39 0.28
CA GLU A 328 -12.70 6.89 1.55
C GLU A 328 -13.90 7.84 1.35
N LYS A 329 -14.07 8.41 0.16
CA LYS A 329 -15.22 9.28 -0.18
C LYS A 329 -16.37 8.56 -0.90
N GLY A 330 -16.23 7.26 -1.17
CA GLY A 330 -17.25 6.46 -1.86
C GLY A 330 -16.69 5.64 -3.01
N VAL A 331 -17.60 5.06 -3.81
CA VAL A 331 -17.26 4.20 -4.94
C VAL A 331 -17.44 4.96 -6.25
N LEU A 332 -16.37 5.09 -7.01
CA LEU A 332 -16.38 5.63 -8.37
C LEU A 332 -16.71 4.52 -9.37
N SER A 333 -17.56 4.79 -10.35
CA SER A 333 -17.90 3.87 -11.46
C SER A 333 -18.28 4.63 -12.72
N GLY A 334 -18.12 4.04 -13.90
CA GLY A 334 -18.47 4.63 -15.19
C GLY A 334 -17.38 5.55 -15.72
N ASP A 335 -17.67 6.84 -15.96
CA ASP A 335 -16.70 7.81 -16.47
C ASP A 335 -15.69 8.19 -15.37
N PHE A 336 -14.63 7.38 -15.26
CA PHE A 336 -13.59 7.58 -14.26
C PHE A 336 -12.88 8.94 -14.41
N ARG A 337 -12.55 9.37 -15.63
CA ARG A 337 -11.83 10.63 -15.87
C ARG A 337 -12.57 11.83 -15.29
N ARG A 338 -13.87 11.92 -15.52
CA ARG A 338 -14.71 12.97 -14.97
C ARG A 338 -14.83 12.85 -13.45
N ARG A 339 -15.18 11.67 -12.95
CA ARG A 339 -15.46 11.44 -11.53
C ARG A 339 -14.23 11.58 -10.64
N ILE A 340 -13.05 11.18 -11.12
CA ILE A 340 -11.78 11.37 -10.41
C ILE A 340 -11.50 12.86 -10.27
N ARG A 341 -11.64 13.65 -11.34
CA ARG A 341 -11.44 15.11 -11.28
C ARG A 341 -12.41 15.79 -10.31
N GLU A 342 -13.69 15.39 -10.30
CA GLU A 342 -14.69 15.91 -9.36
C GLU A 342 -14.37 15.56 -7.90
N MET A 343 -13.77 14.41 -7.63
CA MET A 343 -13.51 13.91 -6.28
C MET A 343 -12.16 14.37 -5.71
N VAL A 344 -11.09 14.39 -6.52
CA VAL A 344 -9.72 14.67 -6.11
C VAL A 344 -9.35 16.15 -6.36
N GLY A 345 -9.90 16.75 -7.41
CA GLY A 345 -9.61 18.14 -7.83
C GLY A 345 -10.25 19.23 -6.97
N LYS A 346 -10.93 18.87 -5.89
CA LYS A 346 -11.43 19.74 -4.84
C LYS A 346 -10.50 19.68 -3.63
#